data_3f0b9601295f093ee6389eaf710214bd
#
_entry.id   3f0b9601295f093ee6389eaf710214bd
#
_cell.length_a   1.000
_cell.length_b   1.000
_cell.length_c   1.000
_cell.angle_alpha   90.00
_cell.angle_beta   90.00
_cell.angle_gamma   90.00
#
_symmetry.space_group_name_H-M   'P 1'
#
loop_
_entity.id
_entity.type
_entity.pdbx_description
1 polymer ?
#
loop_
_entity_poly.entity_id
_entity_poly.type
_entity_poly.pdbx_seq_one_letter_code
_entity_poly.pdbx_strand_id
1 'polypeptide(L)'
;MKHVIIGNGPAGVVAAETLRRLRPEVEIALIGDEAEPPYARMAIPYFLQGRIDEHGTHLRKAHDHYATHGIHLIEGRVTCIDSAVKQLQFASGERLGYDKLLIATGSHPVRPDIPGIDLPNVHTCWTLDDARAIAEKARPGSRLVQLGAGFIGCILLEALAARGVKLTVVELGDR
;
A
#
# COMPACT_ATOMS: atom_id res chain seq x y z
N MET A 1 -15.88 4.66 -23.26
CA MET A 1 -14.42 4.44 -23.22
C MET A 1 -14.07 4.01 -21.80
N LYS A 2 -13.36 2.89 -21.65
CA LYS A 2 -12.99 2.31 -20.36
C LYS A 2 -11.53 2.63 -20.03
N HIS A 3 -11.33 3.37 -18.95
CA HIS A 3 -10.03 3.66 -18.37
C HIS A 3 -9.79 2.74 -17.18
N VAL A 4 -8.65 2.07 -17.18
CA VAL A 4 -8.26 1.17 -16.09
C VAL A 4 -6.98 1.71 -15.45
N ILE A 5 -6.95 1.72 -14.13
CA ILE A 5 -5.82 2.17 -13.33
C ILE A 5 -5.40 0.99 -12.44
N ILE A 6 -4.16 0.52 -12.56
CA ILE A 6 -3.59 -0.52 -11.70
C ILE A 6 -2.84 0.17 -10.56
N GLY A 7 -3.28 -0.05 -9.35
CA GLY A 7 -2.76 0.55 -8.12
C GLY A 7 -3.72 1.58 -7.53
N ASN A 8 -4.29 1.26 -6.37
CA ASN A 8 -5.25 2.08 -5.62
C ASN A 8 -4.61 2.93 -4.51
N GLY A 9 -3.30 3.14 -4.59
CA GLY A 9 -2.57 4.09 -3.75
C GLY A 9 -2.85 5.56 -4.14
N PRO A 10 -2.18 6.53 -3.48
CA PRO A 10 -2.41 7.96 -3.70
C PRO A 10 -2.36 8.38 -5.18
N ALA A 11 -1.41 7.87 -5.95
CA ALA A 11 -1.26 8.20 -7.36
C ALA A 11 -2.47 7.74 -8.20
N GLY A 12 -2.90 6.48 -8.00
CA GLY A 12 -4.05 5.93 -8.72
C GLY A 12 -5.36 6.62 -8.35
N VAL A 13 -5.58 6.88 -7.06
CA VAL A 13 -6.80 7.58 -6.58
C VAL A 13 -6.88 9.00 -7.16
N VAL A 14 -5.80 9.78 -7.05
CA VAL A 14 -5.78 11.16 -7.59
C VAL A 14 -5.97 11.15 -9.11
N ALA A 15 -5.39 10.17 -9.82
CA ALA A 15 -5.58 10.02 -11.27
C ALA A 15 -7.04 9.71 -11.61
N ALA A 16 -7.68 8.78 -10.89
CA ALA A 16 -9.08 8.40 -11.10
C ALA A 16 -10.03 9.60 -10.88
N GLU A 17 -9.85 10.34 -9.79
CA GLU A 17 -10.65 11.54 -9.47
C GLU A 17 -10.43 12.67 -10.47
N THR A 18 -9.18 12.88 -10.87
CA THR A 18 -8.86 13.89 -11.89
C THR A 18 -9.50 13.53 -13.22
N LEU A 19 -9.42 12.26 -13.62
CA LEU A 19 -10.05 11.77 -14.83
C LEU A 19 -11.57 11.94 -14.78
N ARG A 20 -12.22 11.59 -13.67
CA ARG A 20 -13.66 11.78 -13.48
C ARG A 20 -14.08 13.24 -13.63
N ARG A 21 -13.29 14.16 -13.06
CA ARG A 21 -13.57 15.59 -13.14
C ARG A 21 -13.45 16.13 -14.57
N LEU A 22 -12.45 15.66 -15.33
CA LEU A 22 -12.16 16.13 -16.68
C LEU A 22 -12.99 15.43 -17.76
N ARG A 23 -13.42 14.20 -17.50
CA ARG A 23 -14.13 13.33 -18.45
C ARG A 23 -15.27 12.59 -17.73
N PRO A 24 -16.37 13.29 -17.45
CA PRO A 24 -17.49 12.72 -16.68
C PRO A 24 -18.14 11.48 -17.32
N GLU A 25 -18.01 11.34 -18.63
CA GLU A 25 -18.64 10.29 -19.44
C GLU A 25 -17.88 8.94 -19.46
N VAL A 26 -16.64 8.89 -19.01
CA VAL A 26 -15.83 7.67 -19.15
C VAL A 26 -16.08 6.68 -18.00
N GLU A 27 -15.93 5.40 -18.29
CA GLU A 27 -15.89 4.35 -17.28
C GLU A 27 -14.48 4.32 -16.65
N ILE A 28 -14.41 4.27 -15.32
CA ILE A 28 -13.15 4.25 -14.58
C ILE A 28 -13.14 3.03 -13.66
N ALA A 29 -12.16 2.15 -13.84
CA ALA A 29 -11.85 1.06 -12.92
C ALA A 29 -10.52 1.30 -12.23
N LEU A 30 -10.49 1.19 -10.92
CA LEU A 30 -9.31 1.35 -10.06
C LEU A 30 -9.04 0.01 -9.36
N ILE A 31 -7.90 -0.60 -9.66
CA ILE A 31 -7.54 -1.96 -9.22
C ILE A 31 -6.55 -1.88 -8.07
N GLY A 32 -6.81 -2.62 -6.99
CA GLY A 32 -5.89 -2.85 -5.88
C GLY A 32 -5.77 -4.34 -5.57
N ASP A 33 -4.64 -4.77 -5.08
CA ASP A 33 -4.37 -6.17 -4.70
C ASP A 33 -4.45 -6.42 -3.18
N GLU A 34 -4.87 -5.43 -2.43
CA GLU A 34 -5.16 -5.52 -1.00
C GLU A 34 -6.67 -5.35 -0.78
N ALA A 35 -7.22 -6.08 0.19
CA ALA A 35 -8.65 -6.02 0.54
C ALA A 35 -9.07 -4.68 1.18
N GLU A 36 -8.09 -3.87 1.54
CA GLU A 36 -8.30 -2.59 2.21
C GLU A 36 -8.86 -1.52 1.27
N PRO A 37 -9.72 -0.63 1.75
CA PRO A 37 -10.03 0.59 1.03
C PRO A 37 -8.74 1.37 0.68
N PRO A 38 -8.72 2.13 -0.41
CA PRO A 38 -7.53 2.89 -0.80
C PRO A 38 -6.98 3.72 0.35
N TYR A 39 -5.74 3.49 0.74
CA TYR A 39 -5.09 4.12 1.89
C TYR A 39 -3.70 4.67 1.55
N ALA A 40 -3.19 5.54 2.42
CA ALA A 40 -1.85 6.11 2.31
C ALA A 40 -0.85 5.34 3.17
N ARG A 41 0.12 4.66 2.55
CA ARG A 41 1.21 3.99 3.28
C ARG A 41 2.02 4.96 4.14
N MET A 42 2.11 6.23 3.74
CA MET A 42 2.72 7.30 4.54
C MET A 42 2.01 7.58 5.87
N ALA A 43 0.78 7.10 6.05
CA ALA A 43 0.05 7.22 7.30
C ALA A 43 0.33 6.07 8.30
N ILE A 44 0.96 4.98 7.86
CA ILE A 44 1.31 3.83 8.71
C ILE A 44 2.12 4.23 9.95
N PRO A 45 3.14 5.09 9.89
CA PRO A 45 3.86 5.52 11.09
C PRO A 45 2.96 6.19 12.15
N TYR A 46 1.98 6.97 11.73
CA TYR A 46 1.01 7.60 12.65
C TYR A 46 0.06 6.58 13.28
N PHE A 47 -0.34 5.55 12.51
CA PHE A 47 -1.09 4.41 13.04
C PHE A 47 -0.26 3.65 14.08
N LEU A 48 0.99 3.34 13.78
CA LEU A 48 1.90 2.68 14.71
C LEU A 48 2.13 3.50 15.99
N GLN A 49 2.16 4.82 15.91
CA GLN A 49 2.24 5.72 17.07
C GLN A 49 0.94 5.80 17.88
N GLY A 50 -0.17 5.26 17.35
CA GLY A 50 -1.49 5.39 17.96
C GLY A 50 -2.10 6.79 17.84
N ARG A 51 -1.57 7.64 16.95
CA ARG A 51 -2.11 9.00 16.69
C ARG A 51 -3.36 8.97 15.83
N ILE A 52 -3.51 7.94 15.03
CA ILE A 52 -4.69 7.67 14.20
C ILE A 52 -5.05 6.18 14.30
N ASP A 53 -6.29 5.84 14.05
CA ASP A 53 -6.75 4.47 13.80
C ASP A 53 -6.55 4.07 12.33
N GLU A 54 -6.97 2.88 11.96
CA GLU A 54 -6.86 2.39 10.58
C GLU A 54 -7.66 3.27 9.60
N HIS A 55 -8.87 3.68 9.98
CA HIS A 55 -9.67 4.59 9.18
C HIS A 55 -8.93 5.93 8.94
N GLY A 56 -8.08 6.35 9.88
CA GLY A 56 -7.17 7.49 9.74
C GLY A 56 -6.19 7.36 8.57
N THR A 57 -5.86 6.15 8.12
CA THR A 57 -4.98 5.92 6.98
C THR A 57 -5.68 6.05 5.63
N HIS A 58 -7.01 5.88 5.57
CA HIS A 58 -7.76 5.88 4.32
C HIS A 58 -7.63 7.22 3.57
N LEU A 59 -7.42 7.16 2.26
CA LEU A 59 -7.30 8.35 1.41
C LEU A 59 -8.61 9.14 1.33
N ARG A 60 -9.75 8.45 1.44
CA ARG A 60 -11.07 9.07 1.51
C ARG A 60 -11.84 8.50 2.68
N LYS A 61 -12.45 9.37 3.48
CA LYS A 61 -13.11 8.99 4.73
C LYS A 61 -14.55 8.52 4.52
N ALA A 62 -15.23 9.03 3.50
CA ALA A 62 -16.57 8.59 3.16
C ALA A 62 -16.52 7.19 2.52
N HIS A 63 -17.26 6.24 3.08
CA HIS A 63 -17.27 4.84 2.64
C HIS A 63 -17.74 4.68 1.18
N ASP A 64 -18.65 5.52 0.74
CA ASP A 64 -19.25 5.52 -0.59
C ASP A 64 -18.56 6.46 -1.59
N HIS A 65 -17.44 7.07 -1.21
CA HIS A 65 -16.76 8.09 -2.03
C HIS A 65 -16.52 7.64 -3.47
N TYR A 66 -15.95 6.46 -3.66
CA TYR A 66 -15.62 5.97 -5.00
C TYR A 66 -16.88 5.64 -5.80
N ALA A 67 -17.87 5.03 -5.17
CA ALA A 67 -19.15 4.69 -5.81
C ALA A 67 -19.91 5.93 -6.24
N THR A 68 -20.01 6.95 -5.39
CA THR A 68 -20.68 8.23 -5.71
C THR A 68 -19.99 9.01 -6.81
N HIS A 69 -18.68 8.80 -6.99
CA HIS A 69 -17.93 9.37 -8.11
C HIS A 69 -17.87 8.45 -9.33
N GLY A 70 -18.60 7.32 -9.34
CA GLY A 70 -18.60 6.38 -10.45
C GLY A 70 -17.22 5.78 -10.73
N ILE A 71 -16.37 5.62 -9.70
CA ILE A 71 -15.09 4.94 -9.77
C ILE A 71 -15.29 3.53 -9.25
N HIS A 72 -15.13 2.54 -10.12
CA HIS A 72 -15.30 1.13 -9.78
C HIS A 72 -14.01 0.59 -9.15
N LEU A 73 -14.05 0.28 -7.86
CA LEU A 73 -12.96 -0.42 -7.19
C LEU A 73 -13.02 -1.91 -7.55
N ILE A 74 -11.89 -2.45 -7.97
CA ILE A 74 -11.73 -3.88 -8.27
C ILE A 74 -10.60 -4.41 -7.39
N GLU A 75 -10.91 -5.40 -6.56
CA GLU A 75 -9.90 -6.14 -5.81
C GLU A 75 -9.32 -7.23 -6.69
N GLY A 76 -8.00 -7.28 -6.80
CA GLY A 76 -7.32 -8.32 -7.53
C GLY A 76 -5.90 -7.96 -7.96
N ARG A 77 -5.05 -8.97 -8.00
CA ARG A 77 -3.66 -8.85 -8.44
C ARG A 77 -3.55 -9.06 -9.95
N VAL A 78 -3.18 -8.02 -10.67
CA VAL A 78 -2.86 -8.11 -12.10
C VAL A 78 -1.49 -8.75 -12.27
N THR A 79 -1.42 -9.81 -13.07
CA THR A 79 -0.19 -10.59 -13.32
C THR A 79 0.35 -10.41 -14.73
N CYS A 80 -0.51 -10.01 -15.68
CA CYS A 80 -0.08 -9.81 -17.07
C CYS A 80 -0.87 -8.67 -17.72
N ILE A 81 -0.19 -7.94 -18.59
CA ILE A 81 -0.77 -6.89 -19.44
C ILE A 81 -0.51 -7.30 -20.90
N ASP A 82 -1.56 -7.65 -21.62
CA ASP A 82 -1.50 -7.83 -23.07
C ASP A 82 -1.87 -6.52 -23.76
N SER A 83 -0.85 -5.81 -24.23
CA SER A 83 -1.04 -4.50 -24.87
C SER A 83 -1.57 -4.60 -26.29
N ALA A 84 -1.37 -5.74 -26.97
CA ALA A 84 -1.82 -5.95 -28.34
C ALA A 84 -3.34 -6.04 -28.43
N VAL A 85 -3.95 -6.77 -27.50
CA VAL A 85 -5.41 -6.93 -27.40
C VAL A 85 -6.04 -6.06 -26.29
N LYS A 86 -5.25 -5.22 -25.63
CA LYS A 86 -5.65 -4.33 -24.54
C LYS A 86 -6.40 -5.08 -23.44
N GLN A 87 -5.79 -6.10 -22.88
CA GLN A 87 -6.39 -6.94 -21.86
C GLN A 87 -5.43 -7.13 -20.68
N LEU A 88 -6.00 -7.11 -19.48
CA LEU A 88 -5.32 -7.48 -18.24
C LEU A 88 -5.69 -8.91 -17.88
N GLN A 89 -4.77 -9.63 -17.26
CA GLN A 89 -5.04 -10.91 -16.62
C GLN A 89 -4.77 -10.81 -15.12
N PHE A 90 -5.71 -11.29 -14.32
CA PHE A 90 -5.59 -11.38 -12.88
C PHE A 90 -5.02 -12.72 -12.43
N ALA A 91 -4.48 -12.77 -11.22
CA ALA A 91 -4.03 -14.01 -10.60
C ALA A 91 -5.15 -15.06 -10.46
N SER A 92 -6.40 -14.62 -10.37
CA SER A 92 -7.59 -15.50 -10.39
C SER A 92 -7.83 -16.20 -11.74
N GLY A 93 -7.17 -15.74 -12.80
CA GLY A 93 -7.43 -16.18 -14.18
C GLY A 93 -8.44 -15.31 -14.93
N GLU A 94 -9.15 -14.42 -14.23
CA GLU A 94 -10.07 -13.47 -14.84
C GLU A 94 -9.32 -12.49 -15.76
N ARG A 95 -10.07 -11.93 -16.73
CA ARG A 95 -9.54 -10.98 -17.70
C ARG A 95 -10.39 -9.72 -17.74
N LEU A 96 -9.73 -8.57 -17.90
CA LEU A 96 -10.37 -7.27 -18.01
C LEU A 96 -9.83 -6.50 -19.22
N GLY A 97 -10.72 -6.13 -20.14
CA GLY A 97 -10.37 -5.27 -21.26
C GLY A 97 -10.31 -3.80 -20.86
N TYR A 98 -9.49 -3.02 -21.57
CA TYR A 98 -9.36 -1.57 -21.37
C TYR A 98 -9.18 -0.83 -22.69
N ASP A 99 -9.59 0.44 -22.75
CA ASP A 99 -9.24 1.34 -23.86
C ASP A 99 -7.96 2.12 -23.55
N LYS A 100 -7.83 2.58 -22.29
CA LYS A 100 -6.65 3.28 -21.75
C LYS A 100 -6.23 2.65 -20.44
N LEU A 101 -4.93 2.55 -20.22
CA LEU A 101 -4.34 1.97 -19.02
C LEU A 101 -3.36 2.93 -18.38
N LEU A 102 -3.47 3.09 -17.07
CA LEU A 102 -2.48 3.73 -16.21
C LEU A 102 -1.90 2.69 -15.24
N ILE A 103 -0.58 2.63 -15.15
CA ILE A 103 0.14 1.80 -14.18
C ILE A 103 0.61 2.71 -13.04
N ALA A 104 0.05 2.51 -11.84
CA ALA A 104 0.32 3.28 -10.62
C ALA A 104 0.60 2.34 -9.43
N THR A 105 1.29 1.22 -9.69
CA THR A 105 1.52 0.12 -8.74
C THR A 105 2.46 0.45 -7.59
N GLY A 106 3.15 1.59 -7.66
CA GLY A 106 4.09 1.99 -6.60
C GLY A 106 5.36 1.13 -6.58
N SER A 107 5.80 0.79 -5.39
CA SER A 107 7.02 0.02 -5.13
C SER A 107 6.76 -1.06 -4.09
N HIS A 108 7.73 -1.95 -3.91
CA HIS A 108 7.74 -2.97 -2.87
C HIS A 108 9.04 -2.90 -2.06
N PRO A 109 9.02 -3.28 -0.78
CA PRO A 109 10.24 -3.39 0.01
C PRO A 109 11.19 -4.41 -0.61
N VAL A 110 12.48 -4.10 -0.61
CA VAL A 110 13.51 -5.09 -0.92
C VAL A 110 13.63 -6.05 0.27
N ARG A 111 13.56 -7.36 0.01
CA ARG A 111 13.90 -8.40 0.98
C ARG A 111 15.33 -8.85 0.67
N PRO A 112 16.31 -8.54 1.54
CA PRO A 112 17.68 -8.95 1.32
C PRO A 112 17.82 -10.48 1.44
N ASP A 113 18.73 -11.06 0.67
CA ASP A 113 19.03 -12.50 0.74
C ASP A 113 19.96 -12.79 1.93
N ILE A 114 19.35 -12.86 3.12
CA ILE A 114 20.04 -13.20 4.37
C ILE A 114 19.33 -14.34 5.07
N PRO A 115 20.08 -15.25 5.73
CA PRO A 115 19.48 -16.36 6.47
C PRO A 115 18.48 -15.89 7.52
N GLY A 116 17.29 -16.46 7.49
CA GLY A 116 16.23 -16.15 8.46
C GLY A 116 15.30 -15.00 8.07
N ILE A 117 15.44 -14.39 6.90
CA ILE A 117 14.57 -13.28 6.45
C ILE A 117 13.09 -13.66 6.37
N ASP A 118 12.79 -14.94 6.17
CA ASP A 118 11.42 -15.47 6.06
C ASP A 118 10.88 -16.05 7.37
N LEU A 119 11.55 -15.82 8.49
CA LEU A 119 11.04 -16.25 9.79
C LEU A 119 9.77 -15.49 10.16
N PRO A 120 8.82 -16.11 10.90
CA PRO A 120 7.49 -15.54 11.19
C PRO A 120 7.50 -14.20 11.94
N ASN A 121 8.62 -13.84 12.56
CA ASN A 121 8.78 -12.57 13.31
C ASN A 121 9.54 -11.50 12.53
N VAL A 122 9.83 -11.75 11.25
CA VAL A 122 10.46 -10.77 10.36
C VAL A 122 9.39 -10.15 9.48
N HIS A 123 9.18 -8.87 9.63
CA HIS A 123 8.16 -8.11 8.93
C HIS A 123 8.79 -6.99 8.10
N THR A 124 8.22 -6.73 6.95
CA THR A 124 8.36 -5.43 6.31
C THR A 124 7.40 -4.45 6.99
N CYS A 125 7.53 -3.16 6.78
CA CYS A 125 6.55 -2.18 7.24
C CYS A 125 6.03 -1.41 6.02
N TRP A 126 5.19 -2.06 5.24
CA TRP A 126 4.75 -1.57 3.96
C TRP A 126 3.24 -1.58 3.76
N THR A 127 2.56 -2.62 4.24
CA THR A 127 1.11 -2.77 4.17
C THR A 127 0.46 -2.49 5.53
N LEU A 128 -0.87 -2.33 5.56
CA LEU A 128 -1.62 -2.27 6.82
C LEU A 128 -1.53 -3.59 7.58
N ASP A 129 -1.46 -4.73 6.89
CA ASP A 129 -1.24 -6.03 7.54
C ASP A 129 0.10 -6.11 8.24
N ASP A 130 1.18 -5.62 7.59
CA ASP A 130 2.48 -5.47 8.25
C ASP A 130 2.35 -4.61 9.52
N ALA A 131 1.67 -3.48 9.40
CA ALA A 131 1.51 -2.54 10.50
C ALA A 131 0.72 -3.14 11.67
N ARG A 132 -0.34 -3.91 11.40
CA ARG A 132 -1.11 -4.67 12.40
C ARG A 132 -0.21 -5.69 13.13
N ALA A 133 0.51 -6.49 12.36
CA ALA A 133 1.42 -7.51 12.91
C ALA A 133 2.54 -6.89 13.77
N ILE A 134 3.10 -5.77 13.33
CA ILE A 134 4.09 -5.01 14.09
C ILE A 134 3.45 -4.42 15.35
N ALA A 135 2.27 -3.80 15.26
CA ALA A 135 1.59 -3.18 16.38
C ALA A 135 1.25 -4.20 17.48
N GLU A 136 0.88 -5.42 17.11
CA GLU A 136 0.59 -6.50 18.04
C GLU A 136 1.84 -6.94 18.82
N LYS A 137 2.99 -7.01 18.17
CA LYS A 137 4.25 -7.52 18.75
C LYS A 137 5.09 -6.43 19.41
N ALA A 138 5.08 -5.22 18.87
CA ALA A 138 5.84 -4.06 19.38
C ALA A 138 5.17 -3.46 20.62
N ARG A 139 5.20 -4.20 21.74
CA ARG A 139 4.66 -3.77 23.05
C ARG A 139 5.75 -3.15 23.91
N PRO A 140 5.40 -2.31 24.89
CA PRO A 140 6.39 -1.73 25.80
C PRO A 140 7.30 -2.78 26.42
N GLY A 141 8.63 -2.56 26.34
CA GLY A 141 9.67 -3.45 26.83
C GLY A 141 10.05 -4.60 25.89
N SER A 142 9.31 -4.88 24.81
CA SER A 142 9.73 -5.88 23.82
C SER A 142 11.01 -5.44 23.10
N ARG A 143 11.81 -6.41 22.65
CA ARG A 143 13.03 -6.16 21.87
C ARG A 143 12.70 -6.19 20.39
N LEU A 144 13.08 -5.16 19.68
CA LEU A 144 12.89 -5.03 18.24
C LEU A 144 14.21 -4.70 17.57
N VAL A 145 14.50 -5.35 16.45
CA VAL A 145 15.62 -5.03 15.59
C VAL A 145 15.09 -4.47 14.28
N GLN A 146 15.53 -3.28 13.94
CA GLN A 146 15.23 -2.64 12.65
C GLN A 146 16.44 -2.77 11.73
N LEU A 147 16.22 -3.30 10.54
CA LEU A 147 17.24 -3.35 9.49
C LEU A 147 17.06 -2.16 8.55
N GLY A 148 18.08 -1.34 8.47
CA GLY A 148 18.13 -0.12 7.66
C GLY A 148 17.75 1.14 8.42
N ALA A 149 18.56 2.19 8.25
CA ALA A 149 18.37 3.53 8.78
C ALA A 149 18.22 4.59 7.67
N GLY A 150 17.77 4.17 6.48
CA GLY A 150 17.42 5.08 5.40
C GLY A 150 16.20 5.95 5.74
N PHE A 151 15.73 6.75 4.80
CA PHE A 151 14.64 7.72 5.01
C PHE A 151 13.39 7.09 5.67
N ILE A 152 12.90 5.98 5.14
CA ILE A 152 11.74 5.27 5.71
C ILE A 152 12.09 4.69 7.09
N GLY A 153 13.29 4.13 7.23
CA GLY A 153 13.77 3.58 8.51
C GLY A 153 13.78 4.62 9.62
N CYS A 154 14.23 5.85 9.35
CA CYS A 154 14.23 6.94 10.33
C CYS A 154 12.81 7.34 10.77
N ILE A 155 11.84 7.37 9.85
CA ILE A 155 10.44 7.67 10.17
C ILE A 155 9.83 6.56 11.05
N LEU A 156 10.12 5.30 10.72
CA LEU A 156 9.64 4.15 11.48
C LEU A 156 10.29 4.05 12.86
N LEU A 157 11.57 4.41 12.97
CA LEU A 157 12.30 4.44 14.23
C LEU A 157 11.57 5.29 15.28
N GLU A 158 11.13 6.50 14.92
CA GLU A 158 10.36 7.36 15.82
C GLU A 158 9.03 6.70 16.23
N ALA A 159 8.33 6.10 15.25
CA ALA A 159 7.05 5.43 15.50
C ALA A 159 7.21 4.22 16.43
N LEU A 160 8.24 3.43 16.24
CA LEU A 160 8.53 2.24 17.06
C LEU A 160 9.01 2.63 18.46
N ALA A 161 9.88 3.64 18.57
CA ALA A 161 10.35 4.14 19.87
C ALA A 161 9.20 4.67 20.73
N ALA A 162 8.22 5.35 20.12
CA ALA A 162 7.03 5.83 20.81
C ALA A 162 6.18 4.71 21.43
N ARG A 163 6.32 3.47 20.95
CA ARG A 163 5.66 2.29 21.52
C ARG A 163 6.35 1.73 22.77
N GLY A 164 7.48 2.31 23.18
CA GLY A 164 8.23 1.88 24.36
C GLY A 164 9.00 0.56 24.18
N VAL A 165 9.34 0.18 22.95
CA VAL A 165 10.15 -0.99 22.65
C VAL A 165 11.63 -0.72 22.93
N LYS A 166 12.41 -1.77 23.18
CA LYS A 166 13.88 -1.71 23.19
C LYS A 166 14.36 -1.90 21.76
N LEU A 167 14.60 -0.78 21.08
CA LEU A 167 14.92 -0.75 19.66
C LEU A 167 16.45 -0.84 19.44
N THR A 168 16.85 -1.75 18.56
CA THR A 168 18.20 -1.83 17.99
C THR A 168 18.11 -1.58 16.50
N VAL A 169 18.93 -0.69 15.98
CA VAL A 169 19.00 -0.41 14.53
C VAL A 169 20.30 -0.97 13.98
N VAL A 170 20.19 -1.70 12.88
CA VAL A 170 21.34 -2.24 12.14
C VAL A 170 21.33 -1.60 10.76
N GLU A 171 22.43 -0.91 10.43
CA GLU A 171 22.62 -0.25 9.14
C GLU A 171 23.84 -0.87 8.44
N LEU A 172 23.75 -1.03 7.12
CA LEU A 172 24.83 -1.58 6.32
C LEU A 172 25.92 -0.54 6.03
N GLY A 173 25.50 0.72 5.90
CA GLY A 173 26.42 1.84 5.69
C GLY A 173 27.07 2.32 6.99
N ASP A 174 28.22 2.97 6.86
CA ASP A 174 28.97 3.58 7.96
C ASP A 174 28.58 5.05 8.23
N ARG A 175 27.49 5.51 7.59
CA ARG A 175 26.90 6.86 7.74
C ARG A 175 25.39 6.82 7.73
#